data_9f244d50aa27863036061ad240038d9a
#
_entry.id   9f244d50aa27863036061ad240038d9a
#
_cell.length_a   1.000
_cell.length_b   1.000
_cell.length_c   1.000
_cell.angle_alpha   90.00
_cell.angle_beta   90.00
_cell.angle_gamma   90.00
#
_symmetry.space_group_name_H-M   'P 1'
#
loop_
_entity.id
_entity.type
_entity.pdbx_description
1 polymer ?
#
loop_
_entity_poly.entity_id
_entity_poly.type
_entity_poly.pdbx_seq_one_letter_code
_entity_poly.pdbx_strand_id
1 'polypeptide(L)'
;MFEQKINIDRMEQAVALFGSFDENIKLIENEYHVVVVGRGSEIKVSGEPEDVAKAARAIESLLSLINRGEALSEQNVRYCISLVNEGTEQKIETLAGDCICITSKGKPVKPKTLGQKNYCSLIRKNTITIGVGPAGTGKTYLAVAMAVTAFRAQEVNRIILTRPAVEAGEKLGFLPGDLQQKVDPYLR
;
A
#
# COMPACT_ATOMS: atom_id res chain seq x y z
N MET A 1 12.87 -30.83 -7.71
CA MET A 1 11.80 -29.81 -7.69
C MET A 1 11.06 -29.98 -6.38
N PHE A 2 11.14 -28.98 -5.52
CA PHE A 2 10.48 -29.01 -4.20
C PHE A 2 9.06 -28.47 -4.32
N GLU A 3 8.13 -29.00 -3.52
CA GLU A 3 6.73 -28.60 -3.54
C GLU A 3 6.25 -28.34 -2.13
N GLN A 4 5.57 -27.22 -1.92
CA GLN A 4 4.87 -26.89 -0.68
C GLN A 4 3.40 -26.65 -0.96
N LYS A 5 2.55 -27.13 -0.06
CA LYS A 5 1.09 -26.94 -0.12
C LYS A 5 0.66 -25.96 0.96
N ILE A 6 -0.21 -25.04 0.59
CA ILE A 6 -0.85 -24.09 1.49
C ILE A 6 -2.35 -24.30 1.42
N ASN A 7 -2.98 -24.55 2.56
CA ASN A 7 -4.41 -24.75 2.61
C ASN A 7 -5.14 -23.40 2.68
N ILE A 8 -6.27 -23.33 2.01
CA ILE A 8 -7.19 -22.19 2.06
C ILE A 8 -8.55 -22.67 2.57
N ASP A 9 -9.16 -21.87 3.45
CA ASP A 9 -10.42 -22.27 4.10
C ASP A 9 -11.63 -21.97 3.23
N ARG A 10 -11.54 -20.98 2.34
CA ARG A 10 -12.64 -20.51 1.49
C ARG A 10 -12.18 -20.18 0.09
N MET A 11 -12.99 -20.50 -0.92
CA MET A 11 -12.70 -20.23 -2.32
C MET A 11 -12.51 -18.72 -2.61
N GLU A 12 -13.22 -17.86 -1.88
CA GLU A 12 -13.08 -16.41 -2.02
C GLU A 12 -11.66 -15.92 -1.70
N GLN A 13 -10.95 -16.62 -0.80
CA GLN A 13 -9.54 -16.31 -0.49
C GLN A 13 -8.64 -16.58 -1.70
N ALA A 14 -8.88 -17.67 -2.42
CA ALA A 14 -8.14 -17.98 -3.64
C ALA A 14 -8.38 -16.89 -4.69
N VAL A 15 -9.64 -16.55 -4.96
CA VAL A 15 -10.00 -15.51 -5.94
C VAL A 15 -9.35 -14.17 -5.59
N ALA A 16 -9.40 -13.77 -4.31
CA ALA A 16 -8.78 -12.53 -3.85
C ALA A 16 -7.25 -12.56 -3.94
N LEU A 17 -6.63 -13.70 -3.63
CA LEU A 17 -5.19 -13.88 -3.69
C LEU A 17 -4.67 -13.85 -5.14
N PHE A 18 -5.32 -14.60 -6.05
CA PHE A 18 -4.92 -14.64 -7.44
C PHE A 18 -5.12 -13.29 -8.14
N GLY A 19 -6.20 -12.59 -7.80
CA GLY A 19 -6.56 -11.31 -8.42
C GLY A 19 -7.08 -11.48 -9.85
N SER A 20 -7.28 -10.36 -10.55
CA SER A 20 -7.74 -10.36 -11.94
C SER A 20 -6.66 -10.93 -12.86
N PHE A 21 -6.98 -11.96 -13.64
CA PHE A 21 -6.03 -12.60 -14.55
C PHE A 21 -4.73 -13.09 -13.88
N ASP A 22 -4.82 -13.52 -12.62
CA ASP A 22 -3.71 -14.01 -11.79
C ASP A 22 -2.59 -12.99 -11.57
N GLU A 23 -2.92 -11.70 -11.66
CA GLU A 23 -1.94 -10.59 -11.57
C GLU A 23 -1.11 -10.61 -10.30
N ASN A 24 -1.73 -10.94 -9.15
CA ASN A 24 -1.03 -11.00 -7.87
C ASN A 24 -0.07 -12.17 -7.78
N ILE A 25 -0.48 -13.33 -8.26
CA ILE A 25 0.36 -14.54 -8.25
C ILE A 25 1.52 -14.41 -9.21
N LYS A 26 1.32 -13.83 -10.40
CA LYS A 26 2.38 -13.56 -11.37
C LYS A 26 3.51 -12.71 -10.79
N LEU A 27 3.20 -11.76 -9.89
CA LEU A 27 4.23 -10.99 -9.20
C LEU A 27 5.10 -11.88 -8.31
N ILE A 28 4.50 -12.83 -7.59
CA ILE A 28 5.21 -13.79 -6.71
C ILE A 28 6.02 -14.78 -7.55
N GLU A 29 5.41 -15.34 -8.61
CA GLU A 29 6.09 -16.28 -9.52
C GLU A 29 7.32 -15.65 -10.17
N ASN A 30 7.20 -14.40 -10.65
CA ASN A 30 8.29 -13.68 -11.30
C ASN A 30 9.42 -13.32 -10.31
N GLU A 31 9.08 -12.97 -9.07
CA GLU A 31 10.07 -12.58 -8.07
C GLU A 31 10.88 -13.79 -7.57
N TYR A 32 10.21 -14.90 -7.29
CA TYR A 32 10.82 -16.08 -6.68
C TYR A 32 11.09 -17.22 -7.66
N HIS A 33 10.79 -17.04 -8.96
CA HIS A 33 10.98 -18.06 -9.99
C HIS A 33 10.32 -19.40 -9.66
N VAL A 34 9.11 -19.35 -9.10
CA VAL A 34 8.30 -20.50 -8.72
C VAL A 34 7.07 -20.60 -9.61
N VAL A 35 6.41 -21.78 -9.59
CA VAL A 35 5.10 -21.99 -10.20
C VAL A 35 4.07 -22.16 -9.11
N VAL A 36 2.98 -21.41 -9.17
CA VAL A 36 1.90 -21.40 -8.18
C VAL A 36 0.60 -21.86 -8.84
N VAL A 37 0.02 -22.95 -8.35
CA VAL A 37 -1.21 -23.53 -8.89
C VAL A 37 -2.25 -23.69 -7.79
N GLY A 38 -3.43 -23.10 -7.99
CA GLY A 38 -4.59 -23.31 -7.12
C GLY A 38 -5.40 -24.53 -7.56
N ARG A 39 -5.70 -25.45 -6.64
CA ARG A 39 -6.57 -26.60 -6.86
C ARG A 39 -7.53 -26.77 -5.69
N GLY A 40 -8.78 -26.38 -5.89
CA GLY A 40 -9.80 -26.48 -4.84
C GLY A 40 -9.42 -25.67 -3.60
N SER A 41 -9.22 -26.34 -2.46
CA SER A 41 -8.82 -25.73 -1.18
C SER A 41 -7.31 -25.70 -0.94
N GLU A 42 -6.49 -26.00 -1.95
CA GLU A 42 -5.05 -26.03 -1.83
C GLU A 42 -4.37 -25.11 -2.85
N ILE A 43 -3.32 -24.43 -2.42
CA ILE A 43 -2.37 -23.71 -3.28
C ILE A 43 -1.06 -24.48 -3.23
N LYS A 44 -0.58 -24.91 -4.40
CA LYS A 44 0.67 -25.63 -4.56
C LYS A 44 1.72 -24.68 -5.11
N VAL A 45 2.85 -24.58 -4.43
CA VAL A 45 4.02 -23.80 -4.84
C VAL A 45 5.13 -24.78 -5.19
N SER A 46 5.74 -24.66 -6.37
CA SER A 46 6.75 -25.59 -6.89
C SER A 46 7.97 -24.80 -7.42
N GLY A 47 9.18 -25.24 -7.08
CA GLY A 47 10.42 -24.58 -7.51
C GLY A 47 11.63 -25.08 -6.75
N GLU A 48 12.65 -24.22 -6.61
CA GLU A 48 13.80 -24.47 -5.74
C GLU A 48 13.40 -24.29 -4.27
N PRO A 49 13.98 -25.06 -3.32
CA PRO A 49 13.52 -25.08 -1.92
C PRO A 49 13.48 -23.72 -1.24
N GLU A 50 14.50 -22.89 -1.44
CA GLU A 50 14.60 -21.56 -0.82
C GLU A 50 13.53 -20.59 -1.38
N ASP A 51 13.34 -20.62 -2.70
CA ASP A 51 12.37 -19.76 -3.39
C ASP A 51 10.93 -20.16 -3.05
N VAL A 52 10.66 -21.48 -2.98
CA VAL A 52 9.36 -22.01 -2.52
C VAL A 52 9.06 -21.57 -1.09
N ALA A 53 10.03 -21.61 -0.18
CA ALA A 53 9.85 -21.15 1.20
C ALA A 53 9.55 -19.65 1.29
N LYS A 54 10.21 -18.81 0.49
CA LYS A 54 9.92 -17.36 0.42
C LYS A 54 8.53 -17.09 -0.17
N ALA A 55 8.20 -17.74 -1.29
CA ALA A 55 6.90 -17.61 -1.95
C ALA A 55 5.76 -18.07 -1.02
N ALA A 56 5.94 -19.17 -0.30
CA ALA A 56 4.95 -19.66 0.66
C ALA A 56 4.70 -18.64 1.79
N ARG A 57 5.74 -18.06 2.39
CA ARG A 57 5.60 -17.00 3.40
C ARG A 57 4.90 -15.76 2.87
N ALA A 58 5.18 -15.37 1.61
CA ALA A 58 4.48 -14.26 0.97
C ALA A 58 2.99 -14.55 0.80
N ILE A 59 2.64 -15.74 0.31
CA ILE A 59 1.25 -16.18 0.14
C ILE A 59 0.52 -16.24 1.50
N GLU A 60 1.11 -16.82 2.53
CA GLU A 60 0.54 -16.89 3.89
C GLU A 60 0.29 -15.50 4.47
N SER A 61 1.23 -14.57 4.29
CA SER A 61 1.10 -13.18 4.72
C SER A 61 -0.04 -12.46 4.00
N LEU A 62 -0.20 -12.68 2.69
CA LEU A 62 -1.30 -12.11 1.91
C LEU A 62 -2.65 -12.73 2.30
N LEU A 63 -2.71 -14.03 2.56
CA LEU A 63 -3.91 -14.69 3.10
C LEU A 63 -4.31 -14.13 4.46
N SER A 64 -3.35 -13.80 5.32
CA SER A 64 -3.63 -13.11 6.60
C SER A 64 -4.30 -11.75 6.39
N LEU A 65 -3.88 -10.96 5.40
CA LEU A 65 -4.54 -9.69 5.05
C LEU A 65 -5.96 -9.91 4.53
N ILE A 66 -6.16 -10.89 3.63
CA ILE A 66 -7.48 -11.24 3.09
C ILE A 66 -8.43 -11.66 4.23
N ASN A 67 -7.96 -12.48 5.17
CA ASN A 67 -8.75 -12.95 6.31
C ASN A 67 -9.22 -11.81 7.22
N ARG A 68 -8.51 -10.70 7.25
CA ARG A 68 -8.87 -9.47 7.95
C ARG A 68 -9.77 -8.54 7.15
N GLY A 69 -10.22 -8.97 5.97
CA GLY A 69 -11.09 -8.18 5.08
C GLY A 69 -10.37 -7.10 4.29
N GLU A 70 -9.04 -7.16 4.17
CA GLU A 70 -8.29 -6.22 3.36
C GLU A 70 -8.34 -6.64 1.88
N ALA A 71 -8.69 -5.69 1.00
CA ALA A 71 -8.58 -5.91 -0.43
C ALA A 71 -7.10 -5.83 -0.86
N LEU A 72 -6.63 -6.85 -1.56
CA LEU A 72 -5.27 -6.83 -2.11
C LEU A 72 -5.17 -5.82 -3.26
N SER A 73 -4.01 -5.21 -3.36
CA SER A 73 -3.60 -4.38 -4.48
C SER A 73 -2.17 -4.76 -4.85
N GLU A 74 -1.75 -4.48 -6.08
CA GLU A 74 -0.36 -4.68 -6.51
C GLU A 74 0.65 -4.12 -5.50
N GLN A 75 0.36 -2.94 -4.94
CA GLN A 75 1.23 -2.32 -3.94
C GLN A 75 1.35 -3.16 -2.66
N ASN A 76 0.25 -3.80 -2.19
CA ASN A 76 0.29 -4.70 -1.04
C ASN A 76 1.13 -5.94 -1.33
N VAL A 77 0.97 -6.53 -2.53
CA VAL A 77 1.74 -7.72 -2.95
C VAL A 77 3.23 -7.41 -3.01
N ARG A 78 3.63 -6.34 -3.72
CA ARG A 78 5.03 -5.91 -3.81
C ARG A 78 5.64 -5.58 -2.46
N TYR A 79 4.88 -4.94 -1.58
CA TYR A 79 5.33 -4.64 -0.23
C TYR A 79 5.51 -5.91 0.61
N CYS A 80 4.58 -6.88 0.50
CA CYS A 80 4.70 -8.18 1.15
C CYS A 80 5.98 -8.92 0.69
N ILE A 81 6.24 -8.94 -0.61
CA ILE A 81 7.45 -9.51 -1.20
C ILE A 81 8.71 -8.86 -0.59
N SER A 82 8.74 -7.52 -0.49
CA SER A 82 9.90 -6.83 0.10
C SER A 82 10.11 -7.20 1.57
N LEU A 83 9.05 -7.32 2.36
CA LEU A 83 9.13 -7.73 3.76
C LEU A 83 9.64 -9.18 3.93
N VAL A 84 9.21 -10.09 3.05
CA VAL A 84 9.70 -11.47 3.04
C VAL A 84 11.18 -11.53 2.68
N ASN A 85 11.63 -10.76 1.69
CA ASN A 85 13.03 -10.67 1.31
C ASN A 85 13.90 -10.10 2.45
N GLU A 86 13.34 -9.21 3.28
CA GLU A 86 13.99 -8.65 4.48
C GLU A 86 13.84 -9.55 5.72
N GLY A 87 13.07 -10.64 5.67
CA GLY A 87 12.78 -11.52 6.82
C GLY A 87 11.94 -10.83 7.90
N THR A 88 11.07 -9.87 7.51
CA THR A 88 10.27 -9.05 8.43
C THR A 88 8.77 -9.10 8.12
N GLU A 89 8.30 -10.16 7.47
CA GLU A 89 6.91 -10.35 7.04
C GLU A 89 5.88 -10.28 8.19
N GLN A 90 6.27 -10.60 9.41
CA GLN A 90 5.42 -10.47 10.61
C GLN A 90 4.91 -9.03 10.84
N LYS A 91 5.64 -8.04 10.32
CA LYS A 91 5.24 -6.63 10.41
C LYS A 91 4.00 -6.30 9.55
N ILE A 92 3.64 -7.16 8.59
CA ILE A 92 2.45 -6.95 7.76
C ILE A 92 1.16 -6.98 8.61
N GLU A 93 1.17 -7.74 9.69
CA GLU A 93 0.06 -7.82 10.62
C GLU A 93 -0.24 -6.51 11.32
N THR A 94 0.77 -5.67 11.49
CA THR A 94 0.61 -4.36 12.16
C THR A 94 -0.10 -3.33 11.29
N LEU A 95 -0.28 -3.60 9.98
CA LEU A 95 -0.95 -2.68 9.05
C LEU A 95 -2.48 -2.77 9.10
N ALA A 96 -3.02 -3.84 9.66
CA ALA A 96 -4.46 -4.05 9.72
C ALA A 96 -5.14 -3.06 10.69
N GLY A 97 -6.23 -2.44 10.24
CA GLY A 97 -7.15 -1.71 11.13
C GLY A 97 -7.06 -0.19 11.14
N ASP A 98 -6.01 0.44 10.64
CA ASP A 98 -5.83 1.90 10.73
C ASP A 98 -6.55 2.67 9.60
N CYS A 99 -7.87 2.76 9.65
CA CYS A 99 -8.61 3.65 8.75
C CYS A 99 -8.40 5.11 9.16
N ILE A 100 -7.83 5.93 8.28
CA ILE A 100 -7.64 7.37 8.50
C ILE A 100 -8.96 8.10 8.27
N CYS A 101 -9.59 7.88 7.12
CA CYS A 101 -10.87 8.44 6.76
C CYS A 101 -11.55 7.59 5.68
N ILE A 102 -12.81 7.92 5.39
CA ILE A 102 -13.57 7.33 4.28
C ILE A 102 -13.75 8.40 3.21
N THR A 103 -13.43 8.05 1.96
CA THR A 103 -13.62 8.94 0.80
C THR A 103 -15.10 9.18 0.51
N SER A 104 -15.42 10.17 -0.33
CA SER A 104 -16.81 10.43 -0.80
C SER A 104 -17.43 9.23 -1.53
N LYS A 105 -16.62 8.32 -2.07
CA LYS A 105 -17.06 7.08 -2.73
C LYS A 105 -17.16 5.89 -1.77
N GLY A 106 -17.10 6.11 -0.46
CA GLY A 106 -17.19 5.05 0.56
C GLY A 106 -15.93 4.20 0.71
N LYS A 107 -14.81 4.54 0.05
CA LYS A 107 -13.56 3.77 0.15
C LYS A 107 -12.74 4.21 1.36
N PRO A 108 -12.26 3.27 2.21
CA PRO A 108 -11.39 3.60 3.34
C PRO A 108 -10.00 4.01 2.84
N VAL A 109 -9.45 5.06 3.45
CA VAL A 109 -8.05 5.47 3.29
C VAL A 109 -7.25 4.89 4.45
N LYS A 110 -6.31 4.00 4.13
CA LYS A 110 -5.48 3.30 5.12
C LYS A 110 -4.01 3.37 4.72
N PRO A 111 -3.08 3.38 5.69
CA PRO A 111 -1.66 3.15 5.41
C PRO A 111 -1.46 1.76 4.82
N LYS A 112 -0.70 1.65 3.73
CA LYS A 112 -0.41 0.38 3.05
C LYS A 112 0.99 -0.15 3.36
N THR A 113 1.81 0.64 4.03
CA THR A 113 3.17 0.29 4.44
C THR A 113 3.46 0.78 5.85
N LEU A 114 4.46 0.20 6.51
CA LEU A 114 4.89 0.66 7.83
C LEU A 114 5.40 2.09 7.81
N GLY A 115 6.11 2.50 6.76
CA GLY A 115 6.55 3.89 6.60
C GLY A 115 5.37 4.86 6.54
N GLN A 116 4.32 4.50 5.81
CA GLN A 116 3.08 5.28 5.78
C GLN A 116 2.37 5.32 7.13
N LYS A 117 2.30 4.18 7.84
CA LYS A 117 1.73 4.11 9.20
C LYS A 117 2.48 5.00 10.18
N ASN A 118 3.82 4.91 10.15
CA ASN A 118 4.67 5.75 10.98
C ASN A 118 4.49 7.24 10.64
N TYR A 119 4.44 7.59 9.35
CA TYR A 119 4.18 8.96 8.91
C TYR A 119 2.85 9.50 9.46
N CYS A 120 1.76 8.75 9.36
CA CYS A 120 0.47 9.14 9.93
C CYS A 120 0.53 9.30 11.46
N SER A 121 1.26 8.41 12.15
CA SER A 121 1.49 8.52 13.60
C SER A 121 2.26 9.76 13.97
N LEU A 122 3.29 10.11 13.19
CA LEU A 122 4.08 11.34 13.40
C LEU A 122 3.24 12.60 13.19
N ILE A 123 2.38 12.64 12.17
CA ILE A 123 1.46 13.76 11.94
C ILE A 123 0.53 13.97 13.15
N ARG A 124 0.01 12.89 13.74
CA ARG A 124 -0.87 12.98 14.90
C ARG A 124 -0.17 13.51 16.16
N LYS A 125 1.12 13.19 16.32
CA LYS A 125 1.86 13.44 17.56
C LYS A 125 2.66 14.75 17.56
N ASN A 126 2.90 15.33 16.38
CA ASN A 126 3.79 16.47 16.25
C ASN A 126 3.09 17.64 15.56
N THR A 127 3.43 18.85 15.99
CA THR A 127 2.93 20.09 15.39
C THR A 127 3.44 20.29 13.96
N ILE A 128 4.67 19.88 13.69
CA ILE A 128 5.30 19.95 12.35
C ILE A 128 5.84 18.58 12.01
N THR A 129 5.51 18.09 10.81
CA THR A 129 6.01 16.82 10.28
C THR A 129 6.53 17.03 8.86
N ILE A 130 7.75 16.60 8.60
CA ILE A 130 8.39 16.68 7.28
C ILE A 130 8.46 15.25 6.70
N GLY A 131 7.78 15.04 5.56
CA GLY A 131 7.80 13.77 4.84
C GLY A 131 8.77 13.81 3.66
N VAL A 132 9.87 13.04 3.73
CA VAL A 132 10.87 12.93 2.67
C VAL A 132 10.82 11.52 2.07
N GLY A 133 10.94 11.42 0.74
CA GLY A 133 10.95 10.14 0.04
C GLY A 133 10.59 10.27 -1.45
N PRO A 134 10.70 9.17 -2.22
CA PRO A 134 10.44 9.15 -3.66
C PRO A 134 9.02 9.61 -4.03
N ALA A 135 8.84 10.02 -5.30
CA ALA A 135 7.52 10.32 -5.84
C ALA A 135 6.61 9.08 -5.80
N GLY A 136 5.30 9.28 -5.77
CA GLY A 136 4.32 8.19 -5.80
C GLY A 136 4.14 7.40 -4.48
N THR A 137 4.91 7.67 -3.43
CA THR A 137 4.83 6.96 -2.14
C THR A 137 3.65 7.37 -1.25
N GLY A 138 2.76 8.25 -1.72
CA GLY A 138 1.53 8.63 -1.01
C GLY A 138 1.69 9.71 0.07
N LYS A 139 2.84 10.39 0.17
CA LYS A 139 3.10 11.42 1.21
C LYS A 139 2.02 12.50 1.25
N THR A 140 1.79 13.18 0.14
CA THR A 140 0.78 14.24 0.03
C THR A 140 -0.63 13.71 0.24
N TYR A 141 -0.95 12.55 -0.35
CA TYR A 141 -2.26 11.92 -0.20
C TYR A 141 -2.60 11.62 1.26
N LEU A 142 -1.68 11.05 2.01
CA LEU A 142 -1.87 10.76 3.43
C LEU A 142 -1.92 12.02 4.29
N ALA A 143 -1.08 13.04 3.99
CA ALA A 143 -1.13 14.32 4.67
C ALA A 143 -2.49 15.00 4.51
N VAL A 144 -3.04 15.02 3.27
CA VAL A 144 -4.38 15.56 2.99
C VAL A 144 -5.46 14.75 3.71
N ALA A 145 -5.38 13.41 3.70
CA ALA A 145 -6.34 12.57 4.42
C ALA A 145 -6.34 12.86 5.93
N MET A 146 -5.17 13.04 6.53
CA MET A 146 -5.02 13.41 7.93
C MET A 146 -5.57 14.82 8.22
N ALA A 147 -5.29 15.79 7.34
CA ALA A 147 -5.81 17.15 7.47
C ALA A 147 -7.35 17.17 7.37
N VAL A 148 -7.94 16.42 6.43
CA VAL A 148 -9.41 16.28 6.30
C VAL A 148 -10.01 15.63 7.55
N THR A 149 -9.33 14.64 8.13
CA THR A 149 -9.79 14.00 9.37
C THR A 149 -9.83 15.00 10.52
N ALA A 150 -8.75 15.76 10.73
CA ALA A 150 -8.66 16.80 11.76
C ALA A 150 -9.71 17.92 11.55
N PHE A 151 -9.93 18.31 10.28
CA PHE A 151 -10.95 19.31 9.95
C PHE A 151 -12.37 18.80 10.23
N ARG A 152 -12.69 17.56 9.86
CA ARG A 152 -14.00 16.95 10.19
C ARG A 152 -14.22 16.75 11.67
N ALA A 153 -13.16 16.46 12.43
CA ALA A 153 -13.20 16.37 13.89
C ALA A 153 -13.24 17.74 14.59
N GLN A 154 -13.24 18.85 13.81
CA GLN A 154 -13.20 20.23 14.33
C GLN A 154 -11.97 20.54 15.19
N GLU A 155 -10.89 19.78 15.05
CA GLU A 155 -9.60 20.04 15.68
C GLU A 155 -8.90 21.26 15.05
N VAL A 156 -9.22 21.54 13.77
CA VAL A 156 -8.72 22.71 13.03
C VAL A 156 -9.87 23.40 12.31
N ASN A 157 -9.75 24.71 12.10
CA ASN A 157 -10.80 25.53 11.47
C ASN A 157 -10.67 25.64 9.96
N ARG A 158 -9.50 25.32 9.40
CA ARG A 158 -9.23 25.40 7.97
C ARG A 158 -8.06 24.51 7.58
N ILE A 159 -8.01 24.14 6.30
CA ILE A 159 -6.87 23.47 5.68
C ILE A 159 -6.23 24.46 4.73
N ILE A 160 -4.91 24.67 4.82
CA ILE A 160 -4.16 25.51 3.90
C ILE A 160 -3.22 24.60 3.11
N LEU A 161 -3.40 24.58 1.78
CA LEU A 161 -2.53 23.88 0.87
C LEU A 161 -1.59 24.88 0.23
N THR A 162 -0.28 24.67 0.34
CA THR A 162 0.75 25.51 -0.24
C THR A 162 1.74 24.69 -1.02
N ARG A 163 2.24 25.27 -2.11
CA ARG A 163 3.30 24.71 -2.93
C ARG A 163 4.22 25.83 -3.39
N PRO A 164 5.54 25.59 -3.49
CA PRO A 164 6.44 26.58 -4.10
C PRO A 164 5.99 26.92 -5.53
N ALA A 165 5.98 28.20 -5.86
CA ALA A 165 5.61 28.68 -7.18
C ALA A 165 6.64 28.28 -8.25
N VAL A 166 7.88 28.02 -7.82
CA VAL A 166 9.02 27.65 -8.69
C VAL A 166 9.64 26.37 -8.12
N GLU A 167 9.84 25.36 -8.93
CA GLU A 167 10.58 24.17 -8.54
C GLU A 167 12.10 24.45 -8.55
N ALA A 168 12.86 23.77 -7.68
CA ALA A 168 14.31 23.95 -7.60
C ALA A 168 14.94 23.59 -8.97
N GLY A 169 15.58 24.59 -9.62
CA GLY A 169 16.20 24.44 -10.95
C GLY A 169 15.37 25.04 -12.11
N GLU A 170 14.12 25.44 -11.92
CA GLU A 170 13.35 26.17 -12.92
C GLU A 170 13.64 27.67 -12.84
N LYS A 171 13.97 28.29 -13.96
CA LYS A 171 13.99 29.78 -14.08
C LYS A 171 12.54 30.28 -14.08
N LEU A 172 12.28 31.33 -13.33
CA LEU A 172 11.00 32.07 -13.34
C LEU A 172 10.63 32.48 -14.77
N GLY A 173 9.88 31.60 -15.46
CA GLY A 173 9.15 31.96 -16.67
C GLY A 173 7.74 32.35 -16.23
N PHE A 174 7.52 33.65 -16.08
CA PHE A 174 6.22 34.19 -15.68
C PHE A 174 5.24 34.10 -16.84
N LEU A 175 4.40 33.09 -16.90
CA LEU A 175 3.14 33.16 -17.66
C LEU A 175 2.01 33.25 -16.63
N PRO A 176 1.17 34.30 -16.65
CA PRO A 176 -0.03 34.40 -15.84
C PRO A 176 -0.96 33.23 -16.20
N GLY A 177 -1.26 32.35 -15.22
CA GLY A 177 -2.08 31.17 -15.42
C GLY A 177 -1.40 29.86 -14.98
N ASP A 178 -0.08 29.74 -15.03
CA ASP A 178 0.66 28.53 -14.76
C ASP A 178 0.66 28.14 -13.26
N LEU A 179 0.54 29.11 -12.36
CA LEU A 179 0.53 28.88 -10.90
C LEU A 179 -0.75 28.19 -10.42
N GLN A 180 -1.89 28.55 -10.99
CA GLN A 180 -3.18 27.97 -10.63
C GLN A 180 -3.30 26.53 -11.17
N GLN A 181 -2.79 26.26 -12.37
CA GLN A 181 -2.75 24.94 -12.96
C GLN A 181 -1.86 23.94 -12.20
N LYS A 182 -0.80 24.42 -11.53
CA LYS A 182 0.08 23.58 -10.70
C LYS A 182 -0.56 23.16 -9.37
N VAL A 183 -1.53 23.90 -8.85
CA VAL A 183 -2.24 23.61 -7.61
C VAL A 183 -3.55 22.84 -7.85
N ASP A 184 -4.19 23.02 -8.98
CA ASP A 184 -5.47 22.40 -9.38
C ASP A 184 -5.54 20.87 -9.18
N PRO A 185 -4.50 20.07 -9.50
CA PRO A 185 -4.53 18.62 -9.29
C PRO A 185 -4.70 18.19 -7.82
N TYR A 186 -4.41 19.09 -6.89
CA TYR A 186 -4.52 18.84 -5.45
C TYR A 186 -5.83 19.35 -4.83
N LEU A 187 -6.60 20.15 -5.60
CA LEU A 187 -7.88 20.72 -5.19
C LEU A 187 -9.08 19.87 -5.63
N ARG A 188 -8.86 18.86 -6.46
CA ARG A 188 -9.86 17.89 -6.91
C ARG A 188 -9.73 16.61 -6.12
#